data_eaa93723ac4e64fd3a77abd4da10b965
#
_entry.id   eaa93723ac4e64fd3a77abd4da10b965
#
_cell.length_a   1.000
_cell.length_b   1.000
_cell.length_c   1.000
_cell.angle_alpha   90.00
_cell.angle_beta   90.00
_cell.angle_gamma   90.00
#
_symmetry.space_group_name_H-M   'P 1'
#
loop_
_entity.id
_entity.type
_entity.pdbx_description
1 polymer ?
#
loop_
_entity_poly.entity_id
_entity_poly.type
_entity_poly.pdbx_seq_one_letter_code
_entity_poly.pdbx_strand_id
1 'polypeptide(L)'
;MKDRIYVCHTYYHAYVAFLKELALPREKRGQATLLLSSMSNHFEDFGERAFSTGLFEEVLPFDEKREDFFPELAKYRVDKGNIVFNMWQRIKFTRRYAKLEAPYVPVDFKQYGEVYVFCDSDPIGYYLNQNKIRYHALEDGLNCLVHFDAARYDNRGHFGLKAFLSSKLNLIFVQNGYGKYCLDMEVNDIGAIQMPCPKYRELPRKQLVDRLTQEDKDIILQAFVRDMDGLKEKIDQCNQVSEDGKTTPKILILTDPLCTLDVREKIFRDIVETYEKQGQIFIKPHPRDELDYSKVFPGYPMFDGTMPMEMLNFFEGLRFDIVVTVFTDLKGITFADKLVRLGDEFMDKYEDPMIHNQNKRIGILEKEDETISKQ
;
A
#
# COMPACT_ATOMS: atom_id res chain seq x y z
N MET A 1 -27.65 -5.55 11.41
CA MET A 1 -26.74 -4.76 10.56
C MET A 1 -25.37 -5.01 11.15
N LYS A 2 -24.39 -5.48 10.35
CA LYS A 2 -23.00 -5.66 10.79
C LYS A 2 -22.34 -4.29 10.98
N ASP A 3 -21.36 -4.20 11.87
CA ASP A 3 -20.81 -2.89 12.22
C ASP A 3 -19.90 -2.34 11.12
N ARG A 4 -18.80 -3.00 10.82
CA ARG A 4 -17.75 -2.50 9.93
C ARG A 4 -17.21 -3.57 9.01
N ILE A 5 -16.72 -3.16 7.84
CA ILE A 5 -15.96 -4.00 6.92
C ILE A 5 -14.76 -3.25 6.36
N TYR A 6 -13.61 -3.93 6.30
CA TYR A 6 -12.37 -3.44 5.70
C TYR A 6 -12.03 -4.27 4.46
N VAL A 7 -11.87 -3.64 3.30
CA VAL A 7 -11.40 -4.30 2.07
C VAL A 7 -9.90 -4.07 1.95
N CYS A 8 -9.13 -5.14 2.08
CA CYS A 8 -7.67 -5.09 2.13
C CYS A 8 -7.04 -5.82 0.95
N HIS A 9 -6.12 -5.15 0.24
CA HIS A 9 -5.39 -5.70 -0.91
C HIS A 9 -3.95 -6.08 -0.56
N THR A 10 -3.42 -5.56 0.56
CA THR A 10 -2.05 -5.78 0.98
C THR A 10 -1.98 -6.10 2.49
N TYR A 11 -0.87 -6.68 2.93
CA TYR A 11 -0.60 -6.86 4.35
C TYR A 11 -0.58 -5.52 5.12
N TYR A 12 -0.11 -4.45 4.48
CA TYR A 12 -0.17 -3.10 5.07
C TYR A 12 -1.63 -2.63 5.28
N HIS A 13 -2.52 -2.90 4.33
CA HIS A 13 -3.96 -2.59 4.50
C HIS A 13 -4.55 -3.34 5.70
N ALA A 14 -4.25 -4.63 5.79
CA ALA A 14 -4.69 -5.43 6.94
C ALA A 14 -4.12 -4.86 8.26
N TYR A 15 -2.83 -4.48 8.28
CA TYR A 15 -2.23 -3.83 9.45
C TYR A 15 -2.96 -2.54 9.85
N VAL A 16 -3.28 -1.68 8.90
CA VAL A 16 -4.07 -0.46 9.20
C VAL A 16 -5.47 -0.79 9.72
N ALA A 17 -6.12 -1.84 9.18
CA ALA A 17 -7.41 -2.31 9.71
C ALA A 17 -7.30 -2.76 11.17
N PHE A 18 -6.24 -3.50 11.53
CA PHE A 18 -5.93 -3.86 12.93
C PHE A 18 -5.75 -2.61 13.81
N LEU A 19 -4.96 -1.65 13.36
CA LEU A 19 -4.75 -0.40 14.11
C LEU A 19 -6.07 0.34 14.36
N LYS A 20 -6.96 0.40 13.38
CA LYS A 20 -8.26 1.06 13.50
C LYS A 20 -9.18 0.34 14.47
N GLU A 21 -9.26 -0.99 14.42
CA GLU A 21 -10.07 -1.78 15.36
C GLU A 21 -9.52 -1.69 16.79
N LEU A 22 -8.20 -1.74 16.97
CA LEU A 22 -7.55 -1.62 18.28
C LEU A 22 -7.65 -0.20 18.87
N ALA A 23 -7.85 0.83 18.02
CA ALA A 23 -8.10 2.19 18.49
C ALA A 23 -9.54 2.40 19.02
N LEU A 24 -10.45 1.45 18.78
CA LEU A 24 -11.82 1.51 19.30
C LEU A 24 -11.87 1.14 20.79
N PRO A 25 -12.91 1.61 21.51
CA PRO A 25 -13.25 1.09 22.83
C PRO A 25 -13.41 -0.45 22.81
N ARG A 26 -12.96 -1.12 23.86
CA ARG A 26 -12.92 -2.61 23.90
C ARG A 26 -14.28 -3.26 23.58
N GLU A 27 -15.37 -2.68 24.04
CA GLU A 27 -16.73 -3.17 23.81
C GLU A 27 -17.21 -3.07 22.35
N LYS A 28 -16.47 -2.36 21.50
CA LYS A 28 -16.74 -2.22 20.06
C LYS A 28 -15.79 -3.03 19.17
N ARG A 29 -14.77 -3.66 19.78
CA ARG A 29 -13.82 -4.51 19.05
C ARG A 29 -14.44 -5.86 18.70
N GLY A 30 -13.90 -6.56 17.72
CA GLY A 30 -14.33 -7.92 17.36
C GLY A 30 -15.64 -7.98 16.58
N GLN A 31 -16.16 -6.86 16.09
CA GLN A 31 -17.44 -6.77 15.36
C GLN A 31 -17.26 -6.36 13.89
N ALA A 32 -16.04 -6.41 13.40
CA ALA A 32 -15.71 -6.06 12.02
C ALA A 32 -15.50 -7.31 11.16
N THR A 33 -15.76 -7.17 9.86
CA THR A 33 -15.37 -8.13 8.84
C THR A 33 -14.09 -7.65 8.15
N LEU A 34 -13.11 -8.54 8.00
CA LEU A 34 -11.91 -8.31 7.20
C LEU A 34 -12.06 -9.03 5.86
N LEU A 35 -12.07 -8.29 4.77
CA LEU A 35 -12.20 -8.82 3.42
C LEU A 35 -10.85 -8.73 2.71
N LEU A 36 -10.24 -9.87 2.39
CA LEU A 36 -8.89 -10.00 1.84
C LEU A 36 -8.95 -10.23 0.33
N SER A 37 -8.66 -9.17 -0.45
CA SER A 37 -8.63 -9.24 -1.90
C SER A 37 -7.34 -9.86 -2.41
N SER A 38 -7.45 -10.90 -3.23
CA SER A 38 -6.32 -11.60 -3.86
C SER A 38 -5.66 -10.80 -5.01
N MET A 39 -6.14 -9.58 -5.27
CA MET A 39 -5.70 -8.75 -6.41
C MET A 39 -4.21 -8.36 -6.34
N SER A 40 -3.66 -8.16 -5.15
CA SER A 40 -2.26 -7.72 -4.96
C SER A 40 -1.43 -8.67 -4.12
N ASN A 41 -2.04 -9.44 -3.22
CA ASN A 41 -1.38 -10.42 -2.36
C ASN A 41 -2.26 -11.66 -2.21
N HIS A 42 -1.65 -12.82 -2.05
CA HIS A 42 -2.38 -14.08 -1.87
C HIS A 42 -2.74 -14.35 -0.40
N PHE A 43 -2.31 -13.57 0.55
CA PHE A 43 -2.56 -13.67 1.99
C PHE A 43 -2.34 -15.05 2.64
N GLU A 44 -2.24 -16.13 1.87
CA GLU A 44 -2.01 -17.51 2.32
C GLU A 44 -2.80 -17.86 3.60
N ASP A 45 -2.11 -18.25 4.68
CA ASP A 45 -2.68 -18.58 6.01
C ASP A 45 -2.98 -17.36 6.89
N PHE A 46 -2.69 -16.13 6.40
CA PHE A 46 -2.92 -14.90 7.17
C PHE A 46 -4.38 -14.74 7.61
N GLY A 47 -5.33 -15.12 6.76
CA GLY A 47 -6.75 -15.01 7.08
C GLY A 47 -7.13 -15.80 8.33
N GLU A 48 -6.60 -17.01 8.49
CA GLU A 48 -6.83 -17.87 9.66
C GLU A 48 -6.18 -17.26 10.91
N ARG A 49 -4.94 -16.76 10.80
CA ARG A 49 -4.26 -16.09 11.91
C ARG A 49 -4.97 -14.82 12.33
N ALA A 50 -5.40 -13.98 11.38
CA ALA A 50 -6.16 -12.79 11.68
C ALA A 50 -7.48 -13.10 12.41
N PHE A 51 -8.21 -14.13 11.97
CA PHE A 51 -9.42 -14.59 12.62
C PHE A 51 -9.14 -15.11 14.04
N SER A 52 -8.07 -15.86 14.25
CA SER A 52 -7.71 -16.44 15.55
C SER A 52 -7.41 -15.40 16.63
N THR A 53 -7.12 -14.14 16.26
CA THR A 53 -6.93 -13.05 17.22
C THR A 53 -8.20 -12.62 17.94
N GLY A 54 -9.37 -12.97 17.40
CA GLY A 54 -10.67 -12.51 17.91
C GLY A 54 -10.98 -11.04 17.64
N LEU A 55 -10.12 -10.33 16.89
CA LEU A 55 -10.31 -8.92 16.55
C LEU A 55 -11.33 -8.70 15.42
N PHE A 56 -11.63 -9.74 14.65
CA PHE A 56 -12.61 -9.72 13.56
C PHE A 56 -13.65 -10.82 13.75
N GLU A 57 -14.93 -10.48 13.55
CA GLU A 57 -16.05 -11.44 13.57
C GLU A 57 -15.96 -12.41 12.38
N GLU A 58 -15.49 -11.91 11.24
CA GLU A 58 -15.30 -12.68 10.01
C GLU A 58 -14.04 -12.24 9.29
N VAL A 59 -13.36 -13.20 8.66
CA VAL A 59 -12.28 -12.94 7.70
C VAL A 59 -12.60 -13.71 6.43
N LEU A 60 -12.81 -13.00 5.32
CA LEU A 60 -13.33 -13.57 4.08
C LEU A 60 -12.34 -13.34 2.94
N PRO A 61 -12.13 -14.31 2.04
CA PRO A 61 -11.39 -14.10 0.81
C PRO A 61 -12.27 -13.35 -0.21
N PHE A 62 -11.61 -12.54 -1.05
CA PHE A 62 -12.24 -11.83 -2.15
C PHE A 62 -11.42 -12.02 -3.43
N ASP A 63 -11.96 -12.76 -4.37
CA ASP A 63 -11.35 -12.97 -5.70
C ASP A 63 -11.74 -11.81 -6.63
N GLU A 64 -11.21 -10.64 -6.30
CA GLU A 64 -11.46 -9.38 -7.02
C GLU A 64 -10.80 -9.40 -8.40
N LYS A 65 -11.54 -9.01 -9.45
CA LYS A 65 -11.08 -9.11 -10.83
C LYS A 65 -10.64 -7.77 -11.40
N ARG A 66 -9.40 -7.70 -11.84
CA ARG A 66 -8.87 -6.51 -12.53
C ARG A 66 -9.52 -6.31 -13.90
N GLU A 67 -9.33 -5.13 -14.46
CA GLU A 67 -9.87 -4.74 -15.79
C GLU A 67 -9.45 -5.71 -16.91
N ASP A 68 -8.21 -6.20 -16.87
CA ASP A 68 -7.66 -7.14 -17.87
C ASP A 68 -8.36 -8.51 -17.90
N PHE A 69 -8.98 -8.89 -16.79
CA PHE A 69 -9.83 -10.09 -16.75
C PHE A 69 -11.09 -9.96 -17.64
N PHE A 70 -11.47 -8.73 -18.01
CA PHE A 70 -12.68 -8.43 -18.79
C PHE A 70 -12.31 -7.82 -20.15
N PRO A 71 -11.95 -8.62 -21.17
CA PRO A 71 -11.46 -8.11 -22.46
C PRO A 71 -12.46 -7.21 -23.18
N GLU A 72 -13.75 -7.33 -22.89
CA GLU A 72 -14.78 -6.44 -23.46
C GLU A 72 -14.68 -4.99 -22.97
N LEU A 73 -13.89 -4.69 -21.92
CA LEU A 73 -13.65 -3.33 -21.43
C LEU A 73 -12.67 -2.55 -22.31
N ALA A 74 -11.75 -3.23 -23.01
CA ALA A 74 -10.71 -2.61 -23.82
C ALA A 74 -11.27 -1.63 -24.87
N LYS A 75 -12.43 -1.94 -25.47
CA LYS A 75 -13.09 -1.09 -26.47
C LYS A 75 -13.46 0.30 -25.94
N TYR A 76 -13.60 0.48 -24.63
CA TYR A 76 -13.93 1.74 -23.98
C TYR A 76 -12.70 2.58 -23.63
N ARG A 77 -11.48 1.99 -23.71
CA ARG A 77 -10.20 2.68 -23.49
C ARG A 77 -9.59 3.30 -24.73
N VAL A 78 -10.16 3.01 -25.91
CA VAL A 78 -9.68 3.54 -27.19
C VAL A 78 -9.98 5.03 -27.27
N ASP A 79 -8.94 5.85 -27.48
CA ASP A 79 -9.09 7.28 -27.75
C ASP A 79 -9.81 7.51 -29.10
N LYS A 80 -10.84 8.31 -29.07
CA LYS A 80 -11.67 8.66 -30.26
C LYS A 80 -11.32 10.04 -30.82
N GLY A 81 -10.24 10.67 -30.33
CA GLY A 81 -9.81 11.99 -30.78
C GLY A 81 -10.77 13.13 -30.43
N ASN A 82 -11.79 12.89 -29.61
CA ASN A 82 -12.78 13.88 -29.22
C ASN A 82 -13.18 13.69 -27.76
N ILE A 83 -13.08 14.74 -26.97
CA ILE A 83 -13.35 14.70 -25.53
C ILE A 83 -14.76 14.24 -25.19
N VAL A 84 -15.78 14.61 -25.97
CA VAL A 84 -17.18 14.20 -25.71
C VAL A 84 -17.34 12.71 -25.89
N PHE A 85 -16.78 12.16 -26.97
CA PHE A 85 -16.80 10.71 -27.21
C PHE A 85 -15.98 9.95 -26.18
N ASN A 86 -14.81 10.43 -25.80
CA ASN A 86 -13.97 9.81 -24.78
C ASN A 86 -14.69 9.81 -23.41
N MET A 87 -15.35 10.91 -23.06
CA MET A 87 -16.13 10.97 -21.83
C MET A 87 -17.34 10.02 -21.86
N TRP A 88 -18.01 9.90 -22.99
CA TRP A 88 -19.09 8.94 -23.17
C TRP A 88 -18.60 7.48 -23.05
N GLN A 89 -17.43 7.15 -23.61
CA GLN A 89 -16.82 5.84 -23.44
C GLN A 89 -16.47 5.59 -21.97
N ARG A 90 -15.92 6.58 -21.25
CA ARG A 90 -15.62 6.46 -19.84
C ARG A 90 -16.86 6.23 -18.97
N ILE A 91 -17.99 6.84 -19.30
CA ILE A 91 -19.28 6.56 -18.63
C ILE A 91 -19.70 5.12 -18.85
N LYS A 92 -19.61 4.61 -20.09
CA LYS A 92 -19.93 3.20 -20.39
C LYS A 92 -18.98 2.25 -19.69
N PHE A 93 -17.67 2.54 -19.70
CA PHE A 93 -16.66 1.78 -18.98
C PHE A 93 -17.01 1.66 -17.51
N THR A 94 -17.24 2.79 -16.83
CA THR A 94 -17.54 2.84 -15.39
C THR A 94 -18.74 1.94 -15.03
N ARG A 95 -19.82 2.06 -15.79
CA ARG A 95 -21.03 1.25 -15.56
C ARG A 95 -20.83 -0.24 -15.87
N ARG A 96 -20.09 -0.52 -16.96
CA ARG A 96 -19.87 -1.90 -17.38
C ARG A 96 -18.93 -2.63 -16.43
N TYR A 97 -17.84 -1.99 -16.01
CA TYR A 97 -16.88 -2.58 -15.09
C TYR A 97 -17.52 -2.92 -13.74
N ALA A 98 -18.23 -1.98 -13.12
CA ALA A 98 -18.95 -2.25 -11.89
C ALA A 98 -19.97 -3.40 -11.99
N LYS A 99 -20.62 -3.56 -13.16
CA LYS A 99 -21.56 -4.66 -13.40
C LYS A 99 -20.85 -6.01 -13.58
N LEU A 100 -19.67 -5.99 -14.22
CA LEU A 100 -18.88 -7.21 -14.43
C LEU A 100 -18.23 -7.69 -13.12
N GLU A 101 -17.87 -6.77 -12.24
CA GLU A 101 -17.30 -7.08 -10.93
C GLU A 101 -18.36 -7.62 -9.94
N ALA A 102 -19.61 -7.21 -10.07
CA ALA A 102 -20.68 -7.55 -9.12
C ALA A 102 -20.80 -9.05 -8.77
N PRO A 103 -20.65 -10.03 -9.69
CA PRO A 103 -20.73 -11.45 -9.35
C PRO A 103 -19.58 -11.96 -8.47
N TYR A 104 -18.46 -11.26 -8.42
CA TYR A 104 -17.27 -11.63 -7.66
C TYR A 104 -17.26 -11.05 -6.25
N VAL A 105 -18.09 -10.03 -5.99
CA VAL A 105 -18.19 -9.40 -4.67
C VAL A 105 -18.86 -10.37 -3.68
N PRO A 106 -18.16 -10.84 -2.63
CA PRO A 106 -18.64 -11.94 -1.79
C PRO A 106 -19.64 -11.51 -0.72
N VAL A 107 -19.87 -10.20 -0.53
CA VAL A 107 -20.71 -9.66 0.54
C VAL A 107 -21.70 -8.60 0.03
N ASP A 108 -22.82 -8.45 0.71
CA ASP A 108 -23.68 -7.28 0.51
C ASP A 108 -23.23 -6.14 1.43
N PHE A 109 -22.49 -5.19 0.88
CA PHE A 109 -21.98 -4.03 1.62
C PHE A 109 -23.07 -3.16 2.27
N LYS A 110 -24.32 -3.26 1.82
CA LYS A 110 -25.45 -2.53 2.43
C LYS A 110 -25.82 -3.05 3.82
N GLN A 111 -25.33 -4.22 4.19
CA GLN A 111 -25.53 -4.79 5.52
C GLN A 111 -24.59 -4.22 6.57
N TYR A 112 -23.58 -3.45 6.16
CA TYR A 112 -22.58 -2.85 7.04
C TYR A 112 -22.88 -1.38 7.35
N GLY A 113 -22.64 -0.98 8.60
CA GLY A 113 -22.77 0.41 9.05
C GLY A 113 -21.66 1.27 8.48
N GLU A 114 -20.43 0.76 8.47
CA GLU A 114 -19.26 1.45 7.94
C GLU A 114 -18.48 0.53 6.98
N VAL A 115 -18.06 1.07 5.85
CA VAL A 115 -17.29 0.39 4.81
C VAL A 115 -15.99 1.15 4.61
N TYR A 116 -14.84 0.47 4.75
CA TYR A 116 -13.52 1.03 4.57
C TYR A 116 -12.80 0.37 3.41
N VAL A 117 -12.24 1.17 2.49
CA VAL A 117 -11.49 0.70 1.33
C VAL A 117 -10.22 1.52 1.14
N PHE A 118 -9.12 0.88 0.73
CA PHE A 118 -7.85 1.58 0.53
C PHE A 118 -7.78 2.22 -0.85
N CYS A 119 -7.47 3.52 -0.89
CA CYS A 119 -7.40 4.37 -2.08
C CYS A 119 -8.65 4.34 -2.96
N ASP A 120 -9.76 3.73 -2.51
CA ASP A 120 -10.98 3.48 -3.27
C ASP A 120 -10.71 3.17 -4.76
N SER A 121 -9.58 2.46 -5.02
CA SER A 121 -9.15 2.13 -6.37
C SER A 121 -10.09 1.11 -7.03
N ASP A 122 -9.83 0.81 -8.27
CA ASP A 122 -10.55 -0.21 -9.01
C ASP A 122 -10.14 -1.62 -8.53
N PRO A 123 -11.06 -2.59 -8.66
CA PRO A 123 -12.43 -2.45 -9.17
C PRO A 123 -13.47 -2.07 -8.12
N ILE A 124 -13.16 -2.27 -6.83
CA ILE A 124 -14.13 -2.07 -5.73
C ILE A 124 -14.72 -0.65 -5.70
N GLY A 125 -13.91 0.37 -6.01
CA GLY A 125 -14.40 1.75 -6.08
C GLY A 125 -15.49 1.95 -7.13
N TYR A 126 -15.35 1.31 -8.31
CA TYR A 126 -16.39 1.31 -9.34
C TYR A 126 -17.68 0.66 -8.84
N TYR A 127 -17.55 -0.52 -8.21
CA TYR A 127 -18.70 -1.27 -7.68
C TYR A 127 -19.46 -0.46 -6.63
N LEU A 128 -18.78 0.07 -5.62
CA LEU A 128 -19.39 0.82 -4.52
C LEU A 128 -20.13 2.07 -5.03
N ASN A 129 -19.49 2.86 -5.91
CA ASN A 129 -20.09 4.07 -6.45
C ASN A 129 -21.31 3.77 -7.34
N GLN A 130 -21.26 2.76 -8.21
CA GLN A 130 -22.41 2.40 -9.07
C GLN A 130 -23.58 1.82 -8.28
N ASN A 131 -23.31 1.11 -7.17
CA ASN A 131 -24.35 0.57 -6.28
C ASN A 131 -24.79 1.54 -5.19
N LYS A 132 -24.28 2.78 -5.20
CA LYS A 132 -24.62 3.87 -4.26
C LYS A 132 -24.35 3.49 -2.80
N ILE A 133 -23.30 2.74 -2.56
CA ILE A 133 -22.82 2.33 -1.25
C ILE A 133 -21.90 3.42 -0.72
N ARG A 134 -22.17 3.93 0.47
CA ARG A 134 -21.30 4.89 1.15
C ARG A 134 -20.10 4.19 1.75
N TYR A 135 -18.93 4.81 1.68
CA TYR A 135 -17.69 4.25 2.21
C TYR A 135 -16.72 5.34 2.64
N HIS A 136 -15.77 4.96 3.45
CA HIS A 136 -14.58 5.72 3.83
C HIS A 136 -13.39 5.18 3.04
N ALA A 137 -12.60 6.08 2.46
CA ALA A 137 -11.34 5.69 1.83
C ALA A 137 -10.18 5.82 2.82
N LEU A 138 -9.17 4.99 2.67
CA LEU A 138 -7.95 4.99 3.45
C LEU A 138 -6.74 5.10 2.51
N GLU A 139 -5.72 5.84 2.90
CA GLU A 139 -4.47 5.95 2.16
C GLU A 139 -3.70 4.62 2.16
N ASP A 140 -3.22 4.20 0.99
CA ASP A 140 -2.32 3.03 0.78
C ASP A 140 -0.83 3.42 0.82
N GLY A 141 -0.52 4.50 1.46
CA GLY A 141 0.80 5.11 1.46
C GLY A 141 0.80 6.45 0.73
N LEU A 142 1.56 7.40 1.28
CA LEU A 142 1.53 8.79 0.83
C LEU A 142 1.98 8.96 -0.62
N ASN A 143 2.88 8.10 -1.11
CA ASN A 143 3.39 8.15 -2.48
C ASN A 143 2.29 8.02 -3.55
N CYS A 144 1.16 7.37 -3.27
CA CYS A 144 0.04 7.27 -4.19
C CYS A 144 -0.79 8.57 -4.29
N LEU A 145 -0.51 9.57 -3.46
CA LEU A 145 -1.27 10.81 -3.38
C LEU A 145 -0.44 12.08 -3.58
N VAL A 146 0.88 12.04 -3.27
CA VAL A 146 1.76 13.23 -3.27
C VAL A 146 1.75 13.91 -4.62
N HIS A 147 1.95 13.15 -5.69
CA HIS A 147 2.00 13.67 -7.05
C HIS A 147 0.71 13.33 -7.78
N PHE A 148 -0.04 14.36 -8.12
CA PHE A 148 -1.31 14.25 -8.80
C PHE A 148 -1.27 13.36 -10.05
N ASP A 149 -0.26 13.53 -10.90
CA ASP A 149 -0.16 12.81 -12.17
C ASP A 149 0.33 11.37 -12.01
N ALA A 150 1.23 11.10 -11.08
CA ALA A 150 1.77 9.76 -10.87
C ALA A 150 0.70 8.79 -10.36
N ALA A 151 -0.18 9.27 -9.48
CA ALA A 151 -1.25 8.46 -8.89
C ALA A 151 -2.47 8.30 -9.80
N ARG A 152 -2.61 9.15 -10.83
CA ARG A 152 -3.87 9.25 -11.59
C ARG A 152 -3.65 9.66 -13.04
N TYR A 153 -2.73 9.02 -13.73
CA TYR A 153 -2.41 9.38 -15.11
C TYR A 153 -3.66 9.37 -16.03
N ASP A 154 -4.65 8.51 -15.79
CA ASP A 154 -5.91 8.47 -16.53
C ASP A 154 -6.84 9.65 -16.23
N ASN A 155 -6.53 10.44 -15.21
CA ASN A 155 -7.22 11.67 -14.84
C ASN A 155 -6.53 12.94 -15.38
N ARG A 156 -5.45 12.80 -16.13
CA ARG A 156 -4.79 13.90 -16.81
C ARG A 156 -5.73 14.61 -17.77
N GLY A 157 -5.50 15.88 -17.95
CA GLY A 157 -6.34 16.73 -18.77
C GLY A 157 -7.78 16.83 -18.28
N HIS A 158 -8.33 18.02 -18.22
CA HIS A 158 -9.70 18.30 -17.79
C HIS A 158 -10.08 17.69 -16.43
N PHE A 159 -9.12 17.57 -15.49
CA PHE A 159 -9.35 16.93 -14.20
C PHE A 159 -10.53 17.52 -13.43
N GLY A 160 -10.69 18.86 -13.42
CA GLY A 160 -11.81 19.52 -12.76
C GLY A 160 -13.17 19.03 -13.26
N LEU A 161 -13.31 18.85 -14.59
CA LEU A 161 -14.53 18.29 -15.19
C LEU A 161 -14.73 16.84 -14.79
N LYS A 162 -13.69 16.01 -14.82
CA LYS A 162 -13.77 14.60 -14.42
C LYS A 162 -14.13 14.46 -12.95
N ALA A 163 -13.51 15.25 -12.07
CA ALA A 163 -13.82 15.28 -10.64
C ALA A 163 -15.27 15.71 -10.38
N PHE A 164 -15.79 16.70 -11.11
CA PHE A 164 -17.20 17.12 -11.04
C PHE A 164 -18.14 15.98 -11.48
N LEU A 165 -17.87 15.35 -12.64
CA LEU A 165 -18.70 14.25 -13.16
C LEU A 165 -18.71 13.05 -12.22
N SER A 166 -17.60 12.78 -11.53
CA SER A 166 -17.50 11.73 -10.51
C SER A 166 -18.22 12.13 -9.23
N SER A 167 -17.77 13.21 -8.58
CA SER A 167 -18.18 13.55 -7.21
C SER A 167 -19.64 14.09 -7.11
N LYS A 168 -20.13 14.76 -8.14
CA LYS A 168 -21.48 15.34 -8.13
C LYS A 168 -22.50 14.47 -8.88
N LEU A 169 -22.13 13.98 -10.06
CA LEU A 169 -23.08 13.31 -10.96
C LEU A 169 -22.99 11.79 -10.94
N ASN A 170 -21.90 11.20 -10.41
CA ASN A 170 -21.65 9.75 -10.42
C ASN A 170 -21.74 9.15 -11.84
N LEU A 171 -21.30 9.90 -12.84
CA LEU A 171 -21.30 9.43 -14.24
C LEU A 171 -20.06 8.62 -14.57
N ILE A 172 -18.92 9.02 -14.00
CA ILE A 172 -17.64 8.31 -14.08
C ILE A 172 -17.14 8.05 -12.67
N PHE A 173 -16.10 7.24 -12.55
CA PHE A 173 -15.41 7.05 -11.28
C PHE A 173 -14.01 7.69 -11.35
N VAL A 174 -13.66 8.43 -10.31
CA VAL A 174 -12.33 8.99 -10.03
C VAL A 174 -11.97 8.59 -8.61
N GLN A 175 -10.87 7.87 -8.46
CA GLN A 175 -10.38 7.33 -7.20
C GLN A 175 -9.84 8.40 -6.23
N ASN A 176 -9.38 7.97 -5.06
CA ASN A 176 -8.74 8.79 -4.03
C ASN A 176 -9.68 9.89 -3.51
N GLY A 177 -10.88 9.48 -3.06
CA GLY A 177 -11.83 10.36 -2.41
C GLY A 177 -12.78 11.11 -3.35
N TYR A 178 -12.56 11.11 -4.67
CA TYR A 178 -13.43 11.82 -5.62
C TYR A 178 -14.71 11.08 -6.00
N GLY A 179 -14.88 9.82 -5.59
CA GLY A 179 -16.13 9.09 -5.77
C GLY A 179 -17.29 9.79 -5.08
N LYS A 180 -18.50 9.81 -5.71
CA LYS A 180 -19.68 10.47 -5.13
C LYS A 180 -20.06 9.90 -3.77
N TYR A 181 -19.92 8.61 -3.59
CA TYR A 181 -20.32 7.90 -2.37
C TYR A 181 -19.17 7.71 -1.38
N CYS A 182 -17.95 8.16 -1.69
CA CYS A 182 -16.88 8.33 -0.72
C CYS A 182 -17.28 9.47 0.25
N LEU A 183 -17.35 9.15 1.53
CA LEU A 183 -17.70 10.09 2.59
C LEU A 183 -16.50 10.99 2.91
N ASP A 184 -15.38 10.37 3.20
CA ASP A 184 -14.09 10.99 3.46
C ASP A 184 -12.95 10.04 3.09
N MET A 185 -11.73 10.53 3.11
CA MET A 185 -10.52 9.72 2.96
C MET A 185 -9.51 10.11 4.04
N GLU A 186 -9.11 9.14 4.84
CA GLU A 186 -8.07 9.31 5.85
C GLU A 186 -6.69 9.24 5.21
N VAL A 187 -5.88 10.26 5.47
CA VAL A 187 -4.51 10.41 4.97
C VAL A 187 -3.54 10.73 6.09
N ASN A 188 -2.27 10.36 5.92
CA ASN A 188 -1.25 10.59 6.93
C ASN A 188 -0.82 12.07 7.06
N ASP A 189 -0.75 12.79 5.95
CA ASP A 189 -0.23 14.16 5.91
C ASP A 189 -0.83 14.88 4.69
N ILE A 190 -1.81 15.74 4.93
CA ILE A 190 -2.44 16.54 3.85
C ILE A 190 -1.43 17.55 3.29
N GLY A 191 -0.53 18.08 4.13
CA GLY A 191 0.43 19.11 3.72
C GLY A 191 1.46 18.62 2.71
N ALA A 192 1.70 17.31 2.64
CA ALA A 192 2.58 16.70 1.67
C ALA A 192 1.92 16.45 0.30
N ILE A 193 0.60 16.64 0.17
CA ILE A 193 -0.15 16.32 -1.05
C ILE A 193 -0.29 17.57 -1.92
N GLN A 194 0.19 17.51 -3.15
CA GLN A 194 0.20 18.65 -4.08
C GLN A 194 -1.22 19.18 -4.39
N MET A 195 -2.19 18.30 -4.57
CA MET A 195 -3.59 18.68 -4.86
C MET A 195 -4.55 17.83 -4.01
N PRO A 196 -4.76 18.20 -2.74
CA PRO A 196 -5.60 17.41 -1.84
C PRO A 196 -7.08 17.48 -2.25
N CYS A 197 -7.76 16.33 -2.14
CA CYS A 197 -9.21 16.29 -2.27
C CYS A 197 -9.88 16.98 -1.07
N PRO A 198 -10.97 17.74 -1.26
CA PRO A 198 -11.70 18.37 -0.16
C PRO A 198 -12.28 17.41 0.90
N LYS A 199 -12.29 16.11 0.59
CA LYS A 199 -12.76 15.07 1.52
C LYS A 199 -11.64 14.46 2.36
N TYR A 200 -10.39 14.89 2.19
CA TYR A 200 -9.28 14.35 2.96
C TYR A 200 -9.40 14.77 4.43
N ARG A 201 -9.15 13.81 5.31
CA ARG A 201 -9.03 13.99 6.76
C ARG A 201 -7.65 13.50 7.20
N GLU A 202 -6.90 14.35 7.88
CA GLU A 202 -5.61 13.97 8.40
C GLU A 202 -5.78 13.08 9.64
N LEU A 203 -5.29 11.86 9.53
CA LEU A 203 -5.20 10.90 10.61
C LEU A 203 -3.89 10.11 10.47
N PRO A 204 -2.77 10.65 10.97
CA PRO A 204 -1.48 9.99 10.90
C PRO A 204 -1.51 8.61 11.54
N ARG A 205 -1.03 7.58 10.86
CA ARG A 205 -0.97 6.20 11.38
C ARG A 205 -0.19 6.11 12.68
N LYS A 206 0.82 6.98 12.84
CA LYS A 206 1.58 7.12 14.09
C LYS A 206 0.67 7.36 15.30
N GLN A 207 -0.40 8.14 15.17
CA GLN A 207 -1.34 8.38 16.26
C GLN A 207 -2.08 7.12 16.71
N LEU A 208 -2.35 6.19 15.78
CA LEU A 208 -2.96 4.89 16.09
C LEU A 208 -1.93 3.98 16.79
N VAL A 209 -0.70 3.95 16.29
CA VAL A 209 0.39 3.15 16.87
C VAL A 209 0.75 3.62 18.28
N ASP A 210 0.83 4.93 18.51
CA ASP A 210 1.19 5.50 19.82
C ASP A 210 0.17 5.17 20.93
N ARG A 211 -1.05 4.75 20.56
CA ARG A 211 -2.12 4.36 21.51
C ARG A 211 -2.13 2.88 21.85
N LEU A 212 -1.36 2.06 21.15
CA LEU A 212 -1.34 0.61 21.35
C LEU A 212 -0.78 0.27 22.73
N THR A 213 -1.52 -0.54 23.46
CA THR A 213 -1.01 -1.23 24.66
C THR A 213 -0.12 -2.40 24.25
N GLN A 214 0.60 -3.01 25.21
CA GLN A 214 1.38 -4.20 24.92
C GLN A 214 0.48 -5.36 24.44
N GLU A 215 -0.69 -5.54 25.06
CA GLU A 215 -1.71 -6.51 24.63
C GLU A 215 -2.16 -6.29 23.16
N ASP A 216 -2.35 -5.01 22.76
CA ASP A 216 -2.70 -4.68 21.37
C ASP A 216 -1.57 -5.03 20.39
N LYS A 217 -0.31 -4.80 20.77
CA LYS A 217 0.86 -5.19 19.97
C LYS A 217 0.97 -6.70 19.83
N ASP A 218 0.72 -7.44 20.91
CA ASP A 218 0.75 -8.91 20.91
C ASP A 218 -0.32 -9.49 19.98
N ILE A 219 -1.52 -8.90 19.94
CA ILE A 219 -2.59 -9.27 19.00
C ILE A 219 -2.13 -9.06 17.54
N ILE A 220 -1.49 -7.94 17.24
CA ILE A 220 -0.96 -7.68 15.90
C ILE A 220 0.13 -8.70 15.56
N LEU A 221 1.09 -8.92 16.45
CA LEU A 221 2.19 -9.86 16.23
C LEU A 221 1.68 -11.29 16.02
N GLN A 222 0.66 -11.72 16.76
CA GLN A 222 0.01 -13.04 16.59
C GLN A 222 -0.52 -13.22 15.16
N ALA A 223 -1.10 -12.20 14.55
CA ALA A 223 -1.64 -12.28 13.20
C ALA A 223 -0.54 -12.26 12.13
N PHE A 224 0.44 -11.38 12.28
CA PHE A 224 1.38 -11.06 11.21
C PHE A 224 2.68 -11.85 11.25
N VAL A 225 3.08 -12.35 12.41
CA VAL A 225 4.31 -13.13 12.55
C VAL A 225 3.99 -14.62 12.52
N ARG A 226 4.48 -15.34 11.50
CA ARG A 226 4.28 -16.78 11.34
C ARG A 226 5.09 -17.60 12.34
N ASP A 227 6.34 -17.18 12.53
CA ASP A 227 7.32 -17.84 13.38
C ASP A 227 7.87 -16.84 14.39
N MET A 228 7.20 -16.74 15.52
CA MET A 228 7.58 -15.82 16.60
C MET A 228 8.94 -16.20 17.21
N ASP A 229 9.20 -17.51 17.37
CA ASP A 229 10.44 -17.97 17.98
C ASP A 229 11.63 -17.73 17.05
N GLY A 230 11.50 -18.07 15.77
CA GLY A 230 12.53 -17.75 14.77
C GLY A 230 12.74 -16.24 14.58
N LEU A 231 11.70 -15.42 14.76
CA LEU A 231 11.86 -13.97 14.75
C LEU A 231 12.64 -13.48 15.99
N LYS A 232 12.33 -14.00 17.17
CA LYS A 232 13.07 -13.69 18.40
C LYS A 232 14.53 -14.10 18.31
N GLU A 233 14.82 -15.30 17.80
CA GLU A 233 16.20 -15.74 17.55
C GLU A 233 16.97 -14.79 16.63
N LYS A 234 16.35 -14.29 15.57
CA LYS A 234 16.96 -13.29 14.68
C LYS A 234 17.20 -11.96 15.40
N ILE A 235 16.26 -11.52 16.22
CA ILE A 235 16.40 -10.31 17.04
C ILE A 235 17.55 -10.49 18.04
N ASP A 236 17.65 -11.66 18.68
CA ASP A 236 18.73 -11.98 19.60
C ASP A 236 20.10 -12.00 18.87
N GLN A 237 20.15 -12.57 17.67
CA GLN A 237 21.34 -12.50 16.81
C GLN A 237 21.72 -11.05 16.50
N CYS A 238 20.70 -10.18 16.22
CA CYS A 238 20.94 -8.75 16.06
C CYS A 238 21.51 -8.10 17.33
N ASN A 239 21.23 -8.62 18.50
CA ASN A 239 21.62 -8.02 19.78
C ASN A 239 22.92 -8.62 20.37
N GLN A 240 23.49 -9.70 19.79
CA GLN A 240 24.74 -10.27 20.25
C GLN A 240 25.91 -9.31 20.07
N VAL A 241 26.65 -9.14 21.14
CA VAL A 241 27.93 -8.41 21.12
C VAL A 241 29.02 -9.39 20.69
N SER A 242 29.89 -9.01 19.77
CA SER A 242 31.01 -9.85 19.36
C SER A 242 31.93 -10.15 20.55
N GLU A 243 32.55 -11.34 20.59
CA GLU A 243 33.43 -11.78 21.67
C GLU A 243 34.57 -10.82 21.96
N ASP A 244 35.00 -10.01 21.00
CA ASP A 244 36.06 -9.01 21.09
C ASP A 244 35.61 -7.66 21.73
N GLY A 245 34.35 -7.55 22.19
CA GLY A 245 33.79 -6.32 22.74
C GLY A 245 33.63 -5.17 21.73
N LYS A 246 33.94 -5.40 20.46
CA LYS A 246 33.65 -4.47 19.35
C LYS A 246 32.27 -4.75 18.79
N THR A 247 31.38 -3.79 18.88
CA THR A 247 30.06 -3.87 18.25
C THR A 247 30.24 -3.71 16.74
N THR A 248 30.07 -4.79 15.96
CA THR A 248 29.97 -4.68 14.51
C THR A 248 28.65 -3.97 14.17
N PRO A 249 28.69 -2.90 13.37
CA PRO A 249 27.46 -2.21 12.97
C PRO A 249 26.46 -3.16 12.32
N LYS A 250 25.19 -3.01 12.63
CA LYS A 250 24.07 -3.82 12.10
C LYS A 250 23.32 -3.03 11.06
N ILE A 251 23.20 -3.60 9.88
CA ILE A 251 22.66 -2.92 8.71
C ILE A 251 21.47 -3.72 8.19
N LEU A 252 20.28 -3.12 8.21
CA LEU A 252 19.07 -3.70 7.64
C LEU A 252 18.86 -3.16 6.24
N ILE A 253 18.77 -4.04 5.26
CA ILE A 253 18.38 -3.71 3.88
C ILE A 253 16.90 -4.05 3.71
N LEU A 254 16.09 -3.02 3.45
CA LEU A 254 14.70 -3.18 3.04
C LEU A 254 14.66 -3.25 1.52
N THR A 255 14.12 -4.32 0.95
CA THR A 255 14.02 -4.44 -0.51
C THR A 255 12.79 -3.71 -1.05
N ASP A 256 12.82 -3.45 -2.34
CA ASP A 256 11.73 -2.82 -3.09
C ASP A 256 11.43 -3.64 -4.36
N PRO A 257 10.18 -3.83 -4.78
CA PRO A 257 9.80 -4.59 -5.98
C PRO A 257 10.06 -3.77 -7.25
N LEU A 258 11.34 -3.48 -7.53
CA LEU A 258 11.83 -2.62 -8.61
C LEU A 258 12.14 -3.44 -9.87
N CYS A 259 12.01 -2.82 -11.04
CA CYS A 259 12.49 -3.33 -12.32
C CYS A 259 12.12 -4.81 -12.61
N THR A 260 12.81 -5.42 -13.55
CA THR A 260 12.79 -6.88 -13.78
C THR A 260 13.60 -7.63 -12.71
N LEU A 261 13.35 -8.92 -12.52
CA LEU A 261 13.98 -9.70 -11.45
C LEU A 261 15.51 -9.73 -11.55
N ASP A 262 16.05 -9.81 -12.76
CA ASP A 262 17.50 -9.81 -13.05
C ASP A 262 18.16 -8.47 -12.70
N VAL A 263 17.51 -7.37 -13.05
CA VAL A 263 18.00 -6.02 -12.69
C VAL A 263 17.87 -5.80 -11.18
N ARG A 264 16.78 -6.26 -10.58
CA ARG A 264 16.54 -6.19 -9.13
C ARG A 264 17.61 -6.95 -8.34
N GLU A 265 17.92 -8.18 -8.77
CA GLU A 265 19.01 -8.97 -8.17
C GLU A 265 20.33 -8.18 -8.21
N LYS A 266 20.68 -7.58 -9.35
CA LYS A 266 21.88 -6.76 -9.48
C LYS A 266 21.87 -5.56 -8.53
N ILE A 267 20.76 -4.85 -8.45
CA ILE A 267 20.59 -3.70 -7.54
C ILE A 267 20.92 -4.11 -6.10
N PHE A 268 20.31 -5.19 -5.61
CA PHE A 268 20.49 -5.59 -4.22
C PHE A 268 21.85 -6.24 -3.96
N ARG A 269 22.49 -6.88 -4.95
CA ARG A 269 23.90 -7.30 -4.85
C ARG A 269 24.82 -6.11 -4.65
N ASP A 270 24.66 -5.06 -5.45
CA ASP A 270 25.50 -3.86 -5.34
C ASP A 270 25.28 -3.13 -3.99
N ILE A 271 24.05 -3.14 -3.45
CA ILE A 271 23.76 -2.60 -2.12
C ILE A 271 24.44 -3.45 -1.04
N VAL A 272 24.28 -4.77 -1.07
CA VAL A 272 24.91 -5.69 -0.11
C VAL A 272 26.42 -5.52 -0.14
N GLU A 273 27.07 -5.58 -1.31
CA GLU A 273 28.53 -5.42 -1.46
C GLU A 273 29.06 -4.06 -0.93
N THR A 274 28.21 -3.02 -1.02
CA THR A 274 28.57 -1.70 -0.51
C THR A 274 28.55 -1.64 1.02
N TYR A 275 27.53 -2.29 1.62
CA TYR A 275 27.28 -2.16 3.05
C TYR A 275 27.89 -3.29 3.88
N GLU A 276 28.17 -4.48 3.34
CA GLU A 276 28.81 -5.58 4.07
C GLU A 276 30.21 -5.22 4.60
N LYS A 277 30.91 -4.28 3.93
CA LYS A 277 32.19 -3.73 4.37
C LYS A 277 32.05 -2.83 5.61
N GLN A 278 30.85 -2.39 5.93
CA GLN A 278 30.55 -1.49 7.03
C GLN A 278 30.01 -2.22 8.26
N GLY A 279 29.43 -3.43 8.09
CA GLY A 279 28.82 -4.15 9.19
C GLY A 279 28.13 -5.45 8.77
N GLN A 280 27.41 -6.04 9.72
CA GLN A 280 26.60 -7.23 9.52
C GLN A 280 25.31 -6.89 8.80
N ILE A 281 25.03 -7.59 7.72
CA ILE A 281 23.84 -7.37 6.90
C ILE A 281 22.68 -8.23 7.38
N PHE A 282 21.49 -7.62 7.45
CA PHE A 282 20.18 -8.25 7.60
C PHE A 282 19.31 -7.83 6.42
N ILE A 283 18.46 -8.71 5.92
CA ILE A 283 17.59 -8.41 4.78
C ILE A 283 16.13 -8.59 5.17
N LYS A 284 15.30 -7.63 4.80
CA LYS A 284 13.84 -7.67 4.93
C LYS A 284 13.22 -7.50 3.56
N PRO A 285 12.77 -8.60 2.92
CA PRO A 285 12.08 -8.53 1.64
C PRO A 285 10.78 -7.74 1.72
N HIS A 286 10.45 -7.05 0.63
CA HIS A 286 9.16 -6.38 0.48
C HIS A 286 8.04 -7.43 0.26
N PRO A 287 6.82 -7.26 0.83
CA PRO A 287 5.73 -8.24 0.71
C PRO A 287 5.26 -8.58 -0.71
N ARG A 288 5.49 -7.70 -1.67
CA ARG A 288 5.17 -7.91 -3.09
C ARG A 288 6.37 -8.30 -3.95
N ASP A 289 7.51 -8.57 -3.32
CA ASP A 289 8.71 -8.93 -4.07
C ASP A 289 8.69 -10.43 -4.44
N GLU A 290 8.88 -10.71 -5.72
CA GLU A 290 8.90 -12.07 -6.26
C GLU A 290 10.31 -12.66 -6.32
N LEU A 291 11.35 -11.87 -6.02
CA LEU A 291 12.73 -12.34 -5.98
C LEU A 291 12.96 -13.16 -4.71
N ASP A 292 13.45 -14.39 -4.89
CA ASP A 292 13.82 -15.26 -3.78
C ASP A 292 15.19 -14.86 -3.21
N TYR A 293 15.19 -13.92 -2.30
CA TYR A 293 16.40 -13.40 -1.66
C TYR A 293 17.18 -14.47 -0.88
N SER A 294 16.54 -15.53 -0.43
CA SER A 294 17.23 -16.63 0.28
C SER A 294 18.19 -17.39 -0.65
N LYS A 295 17.84 -17.48 -1.93
CA LYS A 295 18.73 -18.05 -2.95
C LYS A 295 19.79 -17.07 -3.42
N VAL A 296 19.46 -15.78 -3.49
CA VAL A 296 20.39 -14.74 -3.94
C VAL A 296 21.47 -14.47 -2.90
N PHE A 297 21.10 -14.50 -1.62
CA PHE A 297 21.97 -14.19 -0.48
C PHE A 297 21.96 -15.31 0.57
N PRO A 298 22.43 -16.51 0.22
CA PRO A 298 22.52 -17.61 1.18
C PRO A 298 23.49 -17.23 2.31
N GLY A 299 23.02 -17.35 3.55
CA GLY A 299 23.84 -17.07 4.73
C GLY A 299 23.65 -15.69 5.37
N TYR A 300 22.89 -14.79 4.75
CA TYR A 300 22.47 -13.55 5.42
C TYR A 300 21.17 -13.76 6.21
N PRO A 301 21.09 -13.29 7.48
CA PRO A 301 19.86 -13.33 8.24
C PRO A 301 18.73 -12.57 7.53
N MET A 302 17.58 -13.22 7.40
CA MET A 302 16.46 -12.68 6.62
C MET A 302 15.17 -12.67 7.42
N PHE A 303 14.49 -11.53 7.44
CA PHE A 303 13.16 -11.39 8.02
C PHE A 303 12.07 -11.90 7.05
N ASP A 304 10.92 -12.29 7.60
CA ASP A 304 9.77 -12.68 6.78
C ASP A 304 9.30 -11.51 5.89
N GLY A 305 9.26 -11.73 4.58
CA GLY A 305 8.83 -10.75 3.60
C GLY A 305 7.39 -10.30 3.79
N THR A 306 6.50 -11.18 4.23
CA THR A 306 5.06 -10.87 4.40
C THR A 306 4.76 -10.01 5.62
N MET A 307 5.64 -9.99 6.63
CA MET A 307 5.50 -9.14 7.81
C MET A 307 5.76 -7.67 7.45
N PRO A 308 4.85 -6.73 7.70
CA PRO A 308 5.13 -5.30 7.58
C PRO A 308 6.33 -4.86 8.43
N MET A 309 7.18 -4.01 7.88
CA MET A 309 8.41 -3.57 8.58
C MET A 309 8.12 -2.82 9.88
N GLU A 310 6.97 -2.18 9.98
CA GLU A 310 6.51 -1.44 11.16
C GLU A 310 6.41 -2.33 12.40
N MET A 311 6.25 -3.64 12.23
CA MET A 311 6.23 -4.61 13.33
C MET A 311 7.55 -4.66 14.09
N LEU A 312 8.66 -4.35 13.43
CA LEU A 312 9.97 -4.30 14.09
C LEU A 312 10.04 -3.21 15.17
N ASN A 313 9.18 -2.17 15.09
CA ASN A 313 9.07 -1.17 16.17
C ASN A 313 8.49 -1.73 17.48
N PHE A 314 7.85 -2.91 17.45
CA PHE A 314 7.19 -3.49 18.63
C PHE A 314 8.16 -4.29 19.52
N PHE A 315 9.37 -4.56 19.01
CA PHE A 315 10.36 -5.33 19.74
C PHE A 315 11.31 -4.40 20.52
N GLU A 316 11.21 -4.42 21.85
CA GLU A 316 12.13 -3.70 22.71
C GLU A 316 13.56 -4.21 22.53
N GLY A 317 14.52 -3.28 22.48
CA GLY A 317 15.93 -3.61 22.32
C GLY A 317 16.38 -3.97 20.90
N LEU A 318 15.47 -4.11 19.93
CA LEU A 318 15.86 -4.25 18.53
C LEU A 318 16.36 -2.92 18.00
N ARG A 319 17.63 -2.89 17.54
CA ARG A 319 18.22 -1.69 16.98
C ARG A 319 19.23 -2.01 15.90
N PHE A 320 19.10 -1.29 14.79
CA PHE A 320 20.05 -1.29 13.69
C PHE A 320 20.79 0.04 13.66
N ASP A 321 22.10 0.00 13.34
CA ASP A 321 22.88 1.23 13.16
C ASP A 321 22.45 1.94 11.88
N ILE A 322 22.14 1.16 10.81
CA ILE A 322 21.71 1.70 9.52
C ILE A 322 20.54 0.89 8.99
N VAL A 323 19.52 1.56 8.48
CA VAL A 323 18.49 0.99 7.60
C VAL A 323 18.64 1.60 6.21
N VAL A 324 18.73 0.74 5.18
CA VAL A 324 18.93 1.13 3.79
C VAL A 324 17.77 0.66 2.94
N THR A 325 17.28 1.51 2.04
CA THR A 325 16.29 1.16 1.03
C THR A 325 16.50 2.00 -0.23
N VAL A 326 15.88 1.60 -1.33
CA VAL A 326 15.87 2.44 -2.54
C VAL A 326 14.75 3.48 -2.47
N PHE A 327 13.48 3.04 -2.36
CA PHE A 327 12.32 3.93 -2.40
C PHE A 327 11.35 3.79 -1.23
N THR A 328 11.44 2.76 -0.40
CA THR A 328 10.53 2.57 0.74
C THR A 328 10.49 3.81 1.63
N ASP A 329 9.31 4.22 2.07
CA ASP A 329 9.14 5.31 3.02
C ASP A 329 9.65 4.85 4.41
N LEU A 330 10.62 5.57 4.93
CA LEU A 330 11.25 5.28 6.22
C LEU A 330 10.62 6.06 7.39
N LYS A 331 9.56 6.83 7.14
CA LYS A 331 8.85 7.55 8.21
C LYS A 331 8.24 6.56 9.21
N GLY A 332 8.42 6.83 10.48
CA GLY A 332 7.88 5.99 11.55
C GLY A 332 8.75 4.80 11.98
N ILE A 333 9.91 4.58 11.35
CA ILE A 333 10.92 3.62 11.83
C ILE A 333 11.60 4.20 13.07
N THR A 334 11.57 3.43 14.18
CA THR A 334 12.20 3.80 15.46
C THR A 334 13.32 2.86 15.89
N PHE A 335 13.48 1.73 15.19
CA PHE A 335 14.48 0.69 15.46
C PHE A 335 15.82 0.91 14.75
N ALA A 336 16.11 2.12 14.28
CA ALA A 336 17.36 2.43 13.60
C ALA A 336 17.93 3.80 13.98
N ASP A 337 19.27 3.91 13.99
CA ASP A 337 19.99 5.16 14.26
C ASP A 337 20.12 6.03 13.02
N LYS A 338 20.38 5.40 11.86
CA LYS A 338 20.54 6.08 10.58
C LYS A 338 19.60 5.47 9.53
N LEU A 339 18.85 6.32 8.86
CA LEU A 339 17.96 5.95 7.76
C LEU A 339 18.57 6.45 6.44
N VAL A 340 18.73 5.55 5.46
CA VAL A 340 19.33 5.84 4.15
C VAL A 340 18.34 5.46 3.07
N ARG A 341 17.88 6.44 2.32
CA ARG A 341 17.09 6.26 1.11
C ARG A 341 17.95 6.62 -0.10
N LEU A 342 18.22 5.64 -0.96
CA LEU A 342 19.13 5.79 -2.09
C LEU A 342 18.49 6.63 -3.23
N GLY A 343 17.21 6.41 -3.50
CA GLY A 343 16.41 7.25 -4.38
C GLY A 343 16.76 7.18 -5.87
N ASP A 344 16.30 8.20 -6.60
CA ASP A 344 16.36 8.27 -8.06
C ASP A 344 17.79 8.25 -8.62
N GLU A 345 18.72 8.98 -8.02
CA GLU A 345 20.11 9.06 -8.49
C GLU A 345 20.83 7.71 -8.46
N PHE A 346 20.50 6.89 -7.46
CA PHE A 346 21.01 5.52 -7.40
C PHE A 346 20.43 4.67 -8.51
N MET A 347 19.13 4.79 -8.76
CA MET A 347 18.41 4.03 -9.78
C MET A 347 18.81 4.41 -11.21
N ASP A 348 19.27 5.62 -11.47
CA ASP A 348 19.77 6.08 -12.78
C ASP A 348 20.90 5.18 -13.35
N LYS A 349 21.51 4.34 -12.50
CA LYS A 349 22.57 3.37 -12.91
C LYS A 349 22.00 2.08 -13.51
N TYR A 350 20.72 1.78 -13.27
CA TYR A 350 20.11 0.48 -13.58
C TYR A 350 18.96 0.58 -14.57
N GLU A 351 18.29 1.71 -14.62
CA GLU A 351 17.12 1.95 -15.45
C GLU A 351 17.11 3.36 -16.01
N ASP A 352 16.46 3.55 -17.16
CA ASP A 352 16.29 4.89 -17.73
C ASP A 352 15.58 5.81 -16.71
N PRO A 353 16.19 6.97 -16.38
CA PRO A 353 15.59 7.94 -15.47
C PRO A 353 14.14 8.29 -15.79
N MET A 354 13.74 8.24 -17.07
CA MET A 354 12.36 8.50 -17.49
C MET A 354 11.35 7.46 -16.99
N ILE A 355 11.81 6.26 -16.60
CA ILE A 355 10.95 5.18 -16.11
C ILE A 355 10.66 5.36 -14.63
N HIS A 356 11.65 5.67 -13.82
CA HIS A 356 11.54 5.69 -12.35
C HIS A 356 11.52 7.10 -11.74
N ASN A 357 12.10 8.11 -12.41
CA ASN A 357 12.20 9.44 -11.84
C ASN A 357 10.91 10.25 -12.06
N GLN A 358 10.08 10.27 -11.03
CA GLN A 358 8.77 10.94 -11.07
C GLN A 358 8.90 12.46 -11.36
N ASN A 359 9.91 13.12 -10.83
CA ASN A 359 10.13 14.56 -11.05
C ASN A 359 10.46 14.87 -12.51
N LYS A 360 11.26 14.03 -13.17
CA LYS A 360 11.54 14.16 -14.60
C LYS A 360 10.30 13.92 -15.46
N ARG A 361 9.47 12.92 -15.08
CA ARG A 361 8.18 12.67 -15.75
C ARG A 361 7.24 13.86 -15.65
N ILE A 362 7.07 14.42 -14.46
CA ILE A 362 6.17 15.56 -14.21
C ILE A 362 6.60 16.75 -15.07
N GLY A 363 7.89 17.08 -15.10
CA GLY A 363 8.40 18.20 -15.89
C GLY A 363 8.20 18.06 -17.42
N ILE A 364 8.09 16.82 -17.94
CA ILE A 364 7.76 16.58 -19.36
C ILE A 364 6.26 16.70 -19.59
N LEU A 365 5.46 16.18 -18.68
CA LEU A 365 3.99 16.23 -18.78
C LEU A 365 3.45 17.64 -18.64
N GLU A 366 4.03 18.47 -17.77
CA GLU A 366 3.70 19.89 -17.69
C GLU A 366 4.00 20.61 -19.02
N LYS A 367 5.10 20.28 -19.69
CA LYS A 367 5.44 20.81 -21.02
C LYS A 367 4.49 20.33 -22.11
N GLU A 368 4.05 19.08 -22.06
CA GLU A 368 3.05 18.53 -22.99
C GLU A 368 1.68 19.17 -22.79
N ASP A 369 1.22 19.34 -21.54
CA ASP A 369 -0.05 20.02 -21.22
C ASP A 369 -0.02 21.51 -21.61
N GLU A 370 1.10 22.21 -21.44
CA GLU A 370 1.27 23.58 -21.93
C GLU A 370 1.23 23.66 -23.46
N THR A 371 1.72 22.64 -24.16
CA THR A 371 1.72 22.59 -25.62
C THR A 371 0.31 22.32 -26.15
N ILE A 372 -0.44 21.44 -25.50
CA ILE A 372 -1.84 21.11 -25.86
C ILE A 372 -2.77 22.29 -25.53
N SER A 373 -2.52 23.06 -24.48
CA SER A 373 -3.34 24.23 -24.12
C SER A 373 -3.10 25.44 -24.98
N LYS A 374 -2.03 25.46 -25.79
CA LYS A 374 -1.68 26.53 -26.75
C LYS A 374 -2.11 26.21 -28.18
N GLN A 375 -2.63 25.01 -28.45
CA GLN A 375 -3.28 24.60 -29.69
C GLN A 375 -4.82 24.65 -29.55
#